data_63e0fade3416f12d8baa78e63bd51e2b
#
_entry.id   63e0fade3416f12d8baa78e63bd51e2b
#
_cell.length_a   1.000
_cell.length_b   1.000
_cell.length_c   1.000
_cell.angle_alpha   90.00
_cell.angle_beta   90.00
_cell.angle_gamma   90.00
#
_symmetry.space_group_name_H-M   'P 1'
#
loop_
_entity.id
_entity.type
_entity.pdbx_description
1 polymer ?
#
loop_
_entity_poly.entity_id
_entity_poly.type
_entity_poly.pdbx_seq_one_letter_code
_entity_poly.pdbx_strand_id
1 'polypeptide(L)'
;MTCKGQLLRDHEVDESTVNPWVEDSISKYSDRYIFQPNDGNYLIIIVDDTNVCAQIHYPDHWTQGGYALESGDADSSEIRTNSEFITLSGVKIRGGKFYSDQYHGEFITFKSDTIYHGIKVYDSWSIWPGYKYEIGVKRQENLSNIYNGKYPEASLTVLDSVYVASFSKEDLKIMRNEIYARYHYQFQYGGEMEEYFEQKEWYTNSAARYSSVEHMLTWIELRNIELIKSIERIK
;
A
#
# COMPACT_ATOMS: atom_id res chain seq x y z
N MET A 1 16.13 0.00 19.53
CA MET A 1 14.83 -0.16 20.20
C MET A 1 13.91 -0.85 19.23
N THR A 2 13.65 -2.13 19.45
CA THR A 2 12.71 -2.90 18.63
C THR A 2 11.31 -2.42 18.98
N CYS A 3 10.65 -1.68 18.08
CA CYS A 3 9.20 -1.49 18.14
C CYS A 3 8.57 -2.89 18.12
N LYS A 4 8.07 -3.35 19.23
CA LYS A 4 7.16 -4.48 19.27
C LYS A 4 5.88 -4.00 18.58
N GLY A 5 5.71 -4.37 17.30
CA GLY A 5 4.46 -4.20 16.62
C GLY A 5 3.42 -5.04 17.35
N GLN A 6 2.53 -4.41 18.08
CA GLN A 6 1.47 -5.07 18.79
C GLN A 6 0.27 -5.16 17.86
N LEU A 7 -0.24 -6.36 17.66
CA LEU A 7 -1.54 -6.60 17.03
C LEU A 7 -2.59 -5.96 17.92
N LEU A 8 -3.24 -4.91 17.43
CA LEU A 8 -4.26 -4.21 18.20
C LEU A 8 -5.63 -4.61 17.65
N ARG A 9 -6.11 -5.71 18.16
CA ARG A 9 -7.50 -6.15 17.99
C ARG A 9 -8.40 -5.47 19.01
N ASP A 10 -9.71 -5.56 18.84
CA ASP A 10 -10.70 -4.92 19.72
C ASP A 10 -10.53 -5.25 21.21
N HIS A 11 -10.02 -6.44 21.55
CA HIS A 11 -9.78 -6.86 22.93
C HIS A 11 -8.39 -6.49 23.49
N GLU A 12 -7.48 -6.01 22.65
CA GLU A 12 -6.11 -5.64 23.05
C GLU A 12 -5.96 -4.14 23.31
N VAL A 13 -6.98 -3.36 22.99
CA VAL A 13 -7.03 -1.91 23.21
C VAL A 13 -8.00 -1.61 24.33
N ASP A 14 -7.53 -0.90 25.36
CA ASP A 14 -8.42 -0.32 26.35
C ASP A 14 -9.26 0.78 25.69
N GLU A 15 -10.52 0.47 25.43
CA GLU A 15 -11.48 1.37 24.78
C GLU A 15 -11.60 2.73 25.49
N SER A 16 -11.34 2.79 26.80
CA SER A 16 -11.34 4.03 27.57
C SER A 16 -10.22 5.00 27.15
N THR A 17 -9.20 4.51 26.47
CA THR A 17 -8.08 5.30 25.94
C THR A 17 -8.26 5.75 24.50
N VAL A 18 -9.25 5.20 23.80
CA VAL A 18 -9.52 5.51 22.39
C VAL A 18 -10.26 6.83 22.28
N ASN A 19 -9.69 7.77 21.53
CA ASN A 19 -10.29 9.07 21.28
C ASN A 19 -10.32 9.35 19.77
N PRO A 20 -11.34 10.08 19.27
CA PRO A 20 -11.32 10.56 17.88
C PRO A 20 -10.08 11.41 17.60
N TRP A 21 -9.46 11.15 16.45
CA TRP A 21 -8.39 11.99 15.93
C TRP A 21 -8.91 12.80 14.74
N VAL A 22 -9.11 14.10 14.98
CA VAL A 22 -9.63 15.01 13.96
C VAL A 22 -8.62 16.11 13.71
N GLU A 23 -8.25 16.28 12.44
CA GLU A 23 -7.28 17.27 11.97
C GLU A 23 -7.95 18.26 11.01
N ASP A 24 -7.42 19.48 10.97
CA ASP A 24 -7.87 20.54 10.06
C ASP A 24 -7.48 20.24 8.60
N SER A 25 -6.37 19.54 8.40
CA SER A 25 -5.90 19.09 7.08
C SER A 25 -5.95 17.58 6.95
N ILE A 26 -6.61 17.11 5.89
CA ILE A 26 -6.68 15.68 5.58
C ILE A 26 -5.31 15.07 5.22
N SER A 27 -4.31 15.89 4.84
CA SER A 27 -2.95 15.43 4.55
C SER A 27 -2.27 14.76 5.75
N LYS A 28 -2.71 15.09 6.97
CA LYS A 28 -2.20 14.46 8.20
C LYS A 28 -2.53 12.97 8.29
N TYR A 29 -3.55 12.52 7.57
CA TYR A 29 -3.94 11.12 7.51
C TYR A 29 -3.17 10.33 6.46
N SER A 30 -2.39 10.98 5.60
CA SER A 30 -1.55 10.30 4.62
C SER A 30 -0.44 9.54 5.32
N ASP A 31 -0.42 8.22 5.19
CA ASP A 31 0.59 7.32 5.79
C ASP A 31 0.27 5.86 5.46
N ARG A 32 1.13 4.98 5.96
CA ARG A 32 0.90 3.54 6.05
C ARG A 32 0.40 3.16 7.45
N TYR A 33 -0.70 2.42 7.49
CA TYR A 33 -1.32 1.90 8.70
C TYR A 33 -1.16 0.39 8.76
N ILE A 34 -0.42 -0.10 9.75
CA ILE A 34 -0.12 -1.53 9.92
C ILE A 34 -1.19 -2.18 10.79
N PHE A 35 -1.86 -3.20 10.27
CA PHE A 35 -2.90 -3.96 10.98
C PHE A 35 -2.31 -5.21 11.64
N GLN A 36 -1.40 -5.88 10.95
CA GLN A 36 -0.72 -7.09 11.46
C GLN A 36 0.77 -6.98 11.17
N PRO A 37 1.59 -6.64 12.17
CA PRO A 37 2.99 -6.30 11.96
C PRO A 37 3.86 -7.40 11.36
N ASN A 38 3.51 -8.66 11.64
CA ASN A 38 4.30 -9.81 11.18
C ASN A 38 3.88 -10.33 9.79
N ASP A 39 2.71 -9.92 9.29
CA ASP A 39 2.10 -10.51 8.10
C ASP A 39 2.11 -9.56 6.89
N GLY A 40 2.72 -8.37 7.04
CA GLY A 40 2.77 -7.39 5.95
C GLY A 40 1.40 -6.80 5.57
N ASN A 41 0.39 -6.97 6.43
CA ASN A 41 -0.96 -6.47 6.21
C ASN A 41 -1.07 -5.00 6.60
N TYR A 42 -1.30 -4.13 5.60
CA TYR A 42 -1.37 -2.69 5.84
C TYR A 42 -2.31 -1.99 4.86
N LEU A 43 -2.78 -0.83 5.28
CA LEU A 43 -3.49 0.15 4.46
C LEU A 43 -2.56 1.33 4.20
N ILE A 44 -2.36 1.69 2.94
CA ILE A 44 -1.74 2.97 2.57
C ILE A 44 -2.86 3.96 2.25
N ILE A 45 -2.78 5.15 2.82
CA ILE A 45 -3.63 6.29 2.47
C ILE A 45 -2.72 7.37 1.89
N ILE A 46 -3.00 7.78 0.66
CA ILE A 46 -2.31 8.84 -0.05
C ILE A 46 -3.27 10.02 -0.15
N VAL A 47 -2.82 11.19 0.28
CA VAL A 47 -3.56 12.45 0.14
C VAL A 47 -2.72 13.40 -0.72
N ASP A 48 -3.27 13.77 -1.87
CA ASP A 48 -2.72 14.76 -2.77
C ASP A 48 -3.72 15.92 -2.91
N ASP A 49 -3.44 17.03 -2.24
CA ASP A 49 -4.34 18.16 -2.02
C ASP A 49 -5.68 17.72 -1.38
N THR A 50 -6.76 17.73 -2.12
CA THR A 50 -8.10 17.29 -1.69
C THR A 50 -8.44 15.86 -2.12
N ASN A 51 -7.57 15.26 -2.91
CA ASN A 51 -7.76 13.93 -3.46
C ASN A 51 -7.22 12.86 -2.52
N VAL A 52 -7.93 11.75 -2.40
CA VAL A 52 -7.53 10.64 -1.54
C VAL A 52 -7.51 9.36 -2.34
N CYS A 53 -6.42 8.61 -2.21
CA CYS A 53 -6.33 7.21 -2.60
C CYS A 53 -6.14 6.35 -1.36
N ALA A 54 -6.63 5.13 -1.42
CA ALA A 54 -6.32 4.13 -0.40
C ALA A 54 -6.13 2.76 -1.05
N GLN A 55 -5.14 2.03 -0.56
CA GLN A 55 -4.78 0.73 -1.07
C GLN A 55 -4.43 -0.20 0.07
N ILE A 56 -5.01 -1.38 0.06
CA ILE A 56 -4.66 -2.47 0.97
C ILE A 56 -3.56 -3.28 0.32
N HIS A 57 -2.52 -3.55 1.09
CA HIS A 57 -1.55 -4.59 0.81
C HIS A 57 -1.82 -5.74 1.76
N TYR A 58 -2.11 -6.90 1.20
CA TYR A 58 -2.47 -8.09 1.94
C TYR A 58 -1.63 -9.27 1.43
N PRO A 59 -0.76 -9.86 2.26
CA PRO A 59 -0.04 -11.05 1.86
C PRO A 59 -1.01 -12.22 1.78
N ASP A 60 -1.05 -12.86 0.65
CA ASP A 60 -1.86 -14.06 0.41
C ASP A 60 -1.20 -15.29 1.06
N HIS A 61 -1.29 -15.40 2.37
CA HIS A 61 -0.85 -16.58 3.12
C HIS A 61 -1.86 -17.73 3.05
N TRP A 62 -3.06 -17.49 2.52
CA TRP A 62 -4.18 -18.42 2.64
C TRP A 62 -4.41 -19.29 1.41
N THR A 63 -3.85 -18.96 0.25
CA THR A 63 -4.12 -19.68 -0.99
C THR A 63 -3.30 -20.95 -1.20
N GLN A 64 -2.28 -21.22 -0.38
CA GLN A 64 -1.56 -22.49 -0.42
C GLN A 64 -1.39 -23.10 0.98
N GLY A 65 -2.42 -23.81 1.44
CA GLY A 65 -2.26 -24.82 2.48
C GLY A 65 -2.24 -24.33 3.92
N GLY A 66 -3.26 -23.62 4.36
CA GLY A 66 -3.48 -23.23 5.77
C GLY A 66 -3.56 -24.38 6.79
N TYR A 67 -3.06 -25.58 6.45
CA TYR A 67 -2.97 -26.73 7.36
C TYR A 67 -1.62 -27.45 7.32
N ALA A 68 -0.61 -26.93 6.62
CA ALA A 68 0.71 -27.57 6.52
C ALA A 68 1.64 -27.29 7.71
N LEU A 69 1.22 -26.52 8.71
CA LEU A 69 2.04 -26.22 9.89
C LEU A 69 2.00 -27.30 10.98
N GLU A 70 1.22 -28.38 10.82
CA GLU A 70 1.17 -29.49 11.79
C GLU A 70 1.95 -30.74 11.36
N SER A 71 2.49 -30.79 10.15
CA SER A 71 3.39 -31.88 9.72
C SER A 71 4.81 -31.36 9.53
N GLY A 72 5.69 -31.67 10.46
CA GLY A 72 7.05 -31.17 10.60
C GLY A 72 8.07 -31.55 9.51
N ASP A 73 7.69 -31.63 8.25
CA ASP A 73 8.54 -32.01 7.11
C ASP A 73 8.45 -31.07 5.90
N ALA A 74 8.08 -29.81 6.07
CA ALA A 74 8.16 -28.83 4.99
C ALA A 74 9.52 -28.14 5.05
N ASP A 75 10.35 -28.38 4.04
CA ASP A 75 11.56 -27.58 3.75
C ASP A 75 11.18 -26.11 3.69
N SER A 76 11.64 -25.34 4.69
CA SER A 76 11.27 -23.94 4.92
C SER A 76 11.81 -22.96 3.86
N SER A 77 12.37 -23.45 2.76
CA SER A 77 13.05 -22.67 1.74
C SER A 77 12.16 -22.10 0.62
N GLU A 78 10.85 -22.43 0.57
CA GLU A 78 9.98 -21.99 -0.52
C GLU A 78 8.56 -21.55 -0.11
N ILE A 79 8.38 -20.85 1.00
CA ILE A 79 7.11 -20.16 1.20
C ILE A 79 7.14 -18.89 0.35
N ARG A 80 6.71 -19.00 -0.90
CA ARG A 80 6.48 -17.86 -1.78
C ARG A 80 5.17 -17.20 -1.38
N THR A 81 5.24 -16.08 -0.71
CA THR A 81 4.07 -15.27 -0.38
C THR A 81 3.66 -14.46 -1.60
N ASN A 82 2.49 -14.71 -2.14
CA ASN A 82 1.85 -13.79 -3.07
C ASN A 82 1.34 -12.60 -2.26
N SER A 83 1.50 -11.40 -2.78
CA SER A 83 0.92 -10.20 -2.17
C SER A 83 -0.21 -9.70 -3.06
N GLU A 84 -1.36 -9.44 -2.45
CA GLU A 84 -2.47 -8.79 -3.15
C GLU A 84 -2.47 -7.30 -2.84
N PHE A 85 -2.72 -6.49 -3.88
CA PHE A 85 -2.94 -5.07 -3.77
C PHE A 85 -4.41 -4.81 -4.13
N ILE A 86 -5.17 -4.29 -3.16
CA ILE A 86 -6.58 -3.98 -3.34
C ILE A 86 -6.75 -2.47 -3.31
N THR A 87 -6.96 -1.86 -4.47
CA THR A 87 -7.24 -0.43 -4.56
C THR A 87 -8.70 -0.17 -4.21
N LEU A 88 -8.92 0.70 -3.20
CA LEU A 88 -10.25 1.05 -2.74
C LEU A 88 -10.87 2.13 -3.62
N SER A 89 -12.17 1.97 -3.91
CA SER A 89 -12.96 2.95 -4.67
C SER A 89 -13.77 3.88 -3.75
N GLY A 90 -14.15 5.04 -4.27
CA GLY A 90 -14.99 6.00 -3.55
C GLY A 90 -14.36 6.60 -2.28
N VAL A 91 -13.03 6.56 -2.14
CA VAL A 91 -12.32 6.95 -0.92
C VAL A 91 -12.55 8.43 -0.58
N LYS A 92 -12.92 8.69 0.68
CA LYS A 92 -13.14 10.04 1.23
C LYS A 92 -12.75 10.09 2.70
N ILE A 93 -12.22 11.24 3.12
CA ILE A 93 -11.96 11.54 4.53
C ILE A 93 -12.75 12.79 4.92
N ARG A 94 -13.55 12.69 5.99
CA ARG A 94 -14.31 13.83 6.52
C ARG A 94 -14.44 13.72 8.03
N GLY A 95 -14.09 14.79 8.76
CA GLY A 95 -14.29 14.89 10.21
C GLY A 95 -13.64 13.73 10.98
N GLY A 96 -12.42 13.33 10.59
CA GLY A 96 -11.71 12.21 11.21
C GLY A 96 -12.28 10.83 10.88
N LYS A 97 -13.10 10.71 9.83
CA LYS A 97 -13.66 9.43 9.38
C LYS A 97 -13.20 9.09 7.97
N PHE A 98 -12.96 7.80 7.77
CA PHE A 98 -12.58 7.18 6.51
C PHE A 98 -13.78 6.47 5.90
N TYR A 99 -13.98 6.65 4.61
CA TYR A 99 -15.02 6.00 3.82
C TYR A 99 -14.44 5.50 2.51
N SER A 100 -14.88 4.33 2.10
CA SER A 100 -14.72 3.79 0.74
C SER A 100 -16.00 3.01 0.38
N ASP A 101 -16.08 2.53 -0.86
CA ASP A 101 -17.21 1.68 -1.25
C ASP A 101 -17.13 0.29 -0.56
N GLN A 102 -15.94 -0.12 -0.14
CA GLN A 102 -15.70 -1.43 0.46
C GLN A 102 -15.67 -1.38 1.99
N TYR A 103 -15.04 -0.37 2.58
CA TYR A 103 -14.76 -0.29 4.02
C TYR A 103 -15.02 1.10 4.57
N HIS A 104 -15.30 1.17 5.86
CA HIS A 104 -15.40 2.43 6.57
C HIS A 104 -14.67 2.34 7.92
N GLY A 105 -14.27 3.50 8.44
CA GLY A 105 -13.52 3.57 9.67
C GLY A 105 -13.46 4.98 10.25
N GLU A 106 -12.73 5.11 11.32
CA GLU A 106 -12.48 6.39 11.97
C GLU A 106 -11.02 6.50 12.39
N PHE A 107 -10.46 7.68 12.22
CA PHE A 107 -9.13 7.97 12.72
C PHE A 107 -9.18 8.21 14.22
N ILE A 108 -8.24 7.60 14.94
CA ILE A 108 -8.22 7.58 16.40
C ILE A 108 -6.82 7.85 16.93
N THR A 109 -6.79 8.31 18.18
CA THR A 109 -5.64 8.14 19.06
C THR A 109 -5.98 7.13 20.14
N PHE A 110 -4.97 6.40 20.60
CA PHE A 110 -5.11 5.50 21.74
C PHE A 110 -3.80 5.48 22.52
N LYS A 111 -3.88 5.09 23.81
CA LYS A 111 -2.74 5.05 24.70
C LYS A 111 -2.35 3.61 24.99
N SER A 112 -1.07 3.31 24.83
CA SER A 112 -0.39 2.13 25.36
C SER A 112 0.78 2.62 26.22
N ASP A 113 2.04 2.38 25.85
CA ASP A 113 3.21 2.99 26.47
C ASP A 113 3.37 4.49 26.12
N THR A 114 2.86 4.88 24.97
CA THR A 114 2.75 6.27 24.51
C THR A 114 1.39 6.48 23.80
N ILE A 115 1.16 7.68 23.27
CA ILE A 115 -0.02 7.96 22.44
C ILE A 115 0.30 7.58 21.00
N TYR A 116 -0.53 6.70 20.44
CA TYR A 116 -0.47 6.27 19.06
C TYR A 116 -1.59 6.93 18.25
N HIS A 117 -1.32 7.17 16.97
CA HIS A 117 -2.32 7.50 15.97
C HIS A 117 -2.63 6.25 15.16
N GLY A 118 -3.88 6.08 14.80
CA GLY A 118 -4.32 4.92 14.03
C GLY A 118 -5.62 5.14 13.29
N ILE A 119 -6.05 4.10 12.63
CA ILE A 119 -7.36 4.01 12.00
C ILE A 119 -8.06 2.75 12.50
N LYS A 120 -9.29 2.90 12.98
CA LYS A 120 -10.20 1.82 13.36
C LYS A 120 -11.08 1.51 12.15
N VAL A 121 -10.96 0.32 11.60
CA VAL A 121 -11.72 -0.12 10.41
C VAL A 121 -12.70 -1.20 10.81
N TYR A 122 -13.98 -0.98 10.50
CA TYR A 122 -15.04 -1.94 10.77
C TYR A 122 -15.12 -2.97 9.65
N ASP A 123 -15.40 -4.22 10.03
CA ASP A 123 -15.51 -5.36 9.11
C ASP A 123 -14.34 -5.41 8.11
N SER A 124 -13.12 -5.19 8.63
CA SER A 124 -11.91 -5.08 7.81
C SER A 124 -11.65 -6.38 7.02
N TRP A 125 -10.82 -6.30 5.99
CA TRP A 125 -10.44 -7.42 5.10
C TRP A 125 -9.70 -8.55 5.82
N SER A 126 -9.11 -8.30 6.97
CA SER A 126 -8.33 -9.26 7.77
C SER A 126 -9.00 -9.63 9.09
N ILE A 127 -10.24 -9.19 9.30
CA ILE A 127 -10.91 -9.37 10.57
C ILE A 127 -11.19 -10.84 10.87
N TRP A 128 -10.86 -11.26 12.08
CA TRP A 128 -11.15 -12.61 12.54
C TRP A 128 -12.61 -12.72 13.00
N PRO A 129 -13.24 -13.91 12.84
CA PRO A 129 -14.60 -14.10 13.31
C PRO A 129 -14.77 -13.74 14.79
N GLY A 130 -15.79 -12.93 15.07
CA GLY A 130 -16.12 -12.49 16.43
C GLY A 130 -15.60 -11.11 16.81
N TYR A 131 -14.70 -10.51 16.00
CA TYR A 131 -14.29 -9.12 16.18
C TYR A 131 -15.20 -8.18 15.40
N LYS A 132 -15.29 -6.92 15.85
CA LYS A 132 -16.12 -5.87 15.23
C LYS A 132 -15.31 -4.90 14.38
N TYR A 133 -14.03 -4.75 14.71
CA TYR A 133 -13.10 -3.84 14.04
C TYR A 133 -11.67 -4.30 14.25
N GLU A 134 -10.78 -3.73 13.45
CA GLU A 134 -9.34 -3.79 13.67
C GLU A 134 -8.75 -2.38 13.69
N ILE A 135 -7.62 -2.23 14.36
CA ILE A 135 -6.89 -0.96 14.44
C ILE A 135 -5.58 -1.09 13.68
N GLY A 136 -5.45 -0.27 12.63
CA GLY A 136 -4.18 -0.04 11.95
C GLY A 136 -3.40 1.08 12.63
N VAL A 137 -2.15 0.81 13.01
CA VAL A 137 -1.27 1.80 13.65
C VAL A 137 -0.54 2.61 12.59
N LYS A 138 -0.64 3.94 12.67
CA LYS A 138 0.06 4.88 11.81
C LYS A 138 1.57 4.79 12.00
N ARG A 139 2.34 4.64 10.93
CA ARG A 139 3.79 4.45 10.99
C ARG A 139 4.58 5.74 11.10
N GLN A 140 4.01 6.88 10.71
CA GLN A 140 4.67 8.18 10.63
C GLN A 140 5.91 8.13 9.73
N GLU A 141 5.75 7.49 8.58
CA GLU A 141 6.80 7.29 7.58
C GLU A 141 6.65 8.27 6.41
N ASN A 142 7.78 8.56 5.77
CA ASN A 142 7.72 9.17 4.44
C ASN A 142 7.32 8.09 3.42
N LEU A 143 6.15 8.24 2.82
CA LEU A 143 5.63 7.28 1.84
C LEU A 143 6.60 7.06 0.66
N SER A 144 7.41 8.05 0.28
CA SER A 144 8.41 7.89 -0.76
C SER A 144 9.44 6.79 -0.47
N ASN A 145 9.64 6.42 0.80
CA ASN A 145 10.54 5.34 1.17
C ASN A 145 9.92 3.94 0.98
N ILE A 146 8.59 3.88 0.79
CA ILE A 146 7.85 2.62 0.59
C ILE A 146 7.76 2.32 -0.91
N TYR A 147 7.61 3.36 -1.73
CA TYR A 147 7.51 3.21 -3.18
C TYR A 147 8.90 3.13 -3.80
N ASN A 148 9.33 1.91 -4.04
CA ASN A 148 10.65 1.63 -4.62
C ASN A 148 10.81 2.22 -6.03
N GLY A 149 12.05 2.56 -6.38
CA GLY A 149 12.42 3.07 -7.69
C GLY A 149 12.96 4.48 -7.66
N LYS A 150 13.19 5.04 -8.84
CA LYS A 150 13.74 6.39 -9.05
C LYS A 150 12.66 7.48 -8.95
N TYR A 151 11.40 7.12 -9.21
CA TYR A 151 10.28 8.04 -9.36
C TYR A 151 9.08 7.67 -8.46
N PRO A 152 9.24 7.67 -7.12
CA PRO A 152 8.15 7.33 -6.19
C PRO A 152 6.97 8.31 -6.30
N GLU A 153 7.23 9.57 -6.66
CA GLU A 153 6.21 10.60 -6.85
C GLU A 153 5.18 10.24 -7.92
N ALA A 154 5.56 9.40 -8.90
CA ALA A 154 4.64 8.94 -9.94
C ALA A 154 3.49 8.08 -9.40
N SER A 155 3.61 7.53 -8.19
CA SER A 155 2.53 6.82 -7.48
C SER A 155 1.90 7.64 -6.35
N LEU A 156 2.52 8.76 -5.94
CA LEU A 156 2.13 9.48 -4.72
C LEU A 156 1.40 10.80 -4.99
N THR A 157 1.67 11.44 -6.12
CA THR A 157 1.09 12.75 -6.46
C THR A 157 0.61 12.79 -7.90
N VAL A 158 -0.34 13.67 -8.18
CA VAL A 158 -0.74 13.95 -9.56
C VAL A 158 0.34 14.80 -10.23
N LEU A 159 1.04 14.22 -11.19
CA LEU A 159 2.10 14.91 -11.91
C LEU A 159 1.53 15.99 -12.85
N ASP A 160 2.24 17.09 -12.99
CA ASP A 160 1.92 18.10 -14.00
C ASP A 160 2.73 17.89 -15.29
N SER A 161 2.21 18.46 -16.38
CA SER A 161 2.78 18.26 -17.71
C SER A 161 4.15 18.93 -17.90
N VAL A 162 4.43 20.04 -17.20
CA VAL A 162 5.72 20.74 -17.28
C VAL A 162 6.80 19.91 -16.60
N TYR A 163 6.48 19.36 -15.43
CA TYR A 163 7.37 18.46 -14.71
C TYR A 163 7.70 17.23 -15.57
N VAL A 164 6.69 16.54 -16.09
CA VAL A 164 6.88 15.33 -16.89
C VAL A 164 7.64 15.65 -18.19
N ALA A 165 7.38 16.79 -18.84
CA ALA A 165 8.08 17.21 -20.05
C ALA A 165 9.58 17.53 -19.84
N SER A 166 10.04 17.73 -18.62
CA SER A 166 11.45 17.99 -18.32
C SER A 166 12.36 16.76 -18.43
N PHE A 167 11.79 15.55 -18.40
CA PHE A 167 12.54 14.29 -18.43
C PHE A 167 12.86 13.84 -19.86
N SER A 168 13.92 13.05 -20.02
CA SER A 168 14.23 12.37 -21.29
C SER A 168 13.14 11.32 -21.63
N LYS A 169 13.13 10.89 -22.88
CA LYS A 169 12.21 9.81 -23.30
C LYS A 169 12.48 8.51 -22.55
N GLU A 170 13.74 8.19 -22.31
CA GLU A 170 14.21 7.04 -21.55
C GLU A 170 13.74 7.12 -20.09
N ASP A 171 13.90 8.29 -19.45
CA ASP A 171 13.43 8.50 -18.08
C ASP A 171 11.91 8.36 -17.98
N LEU A 172 11.16 8.88 -18.93
CA LEU A 172 9.70 8.75 -19.00
C LEU A 172 9.28 7.28 -19.12
N LYS A 173 9.99 6.52 -19.96
CA LYS A 173 9.76 5.09 -20.11
C LYS A 173 10.01 4.35 -18.79
N ILE A 174 11.11 4.66 -18.09
CA ILE A 174 11.41 4.09 -16.77
C ILE A 174 10.35 4.50 -15.75
N MET A 175 10.04 5.79 -15.62
CA MET A 175 9.04 6.33 -14.67
C MET A 175 7.69 5.61 -14.81
N ARG A 176 7.20 5.45 -16.03
CA ARG A 176 5.96 4.73 -16.32
C ARG A 176 6.03 3.25 -15.93
N ASN A 177 7.13 2.59 -16.26
CA ASN A 177 7.27 1.16 -16.01
C ASN A 177 7.60 0.85 -14.54
N GLU A 178 8.18 1.78 -13.78
CA GLU A 178 8.31 1.64 -12.33
C GLU A 178 6.97 1.52 -11.62
N ILE A 179 5.93 2.22 -12.09
CA ILE A 179 4.59 2.05 -11.54
C ILE A 179 4.14 0.60 -11.68
N TYR A 180 4.26 0.01 -12.84
CA TYR A 180 3.90 -1.40 -13.06
C TYR A 180 4.81 -2.37 -12.28
N ALA A 181 6.11 -2.09 -12.22
CA ALA A 181 7.10 -2.94 -11.55
C ALA A 181 6.84 -3.05 -10.04
N ARG A 182 6.31 -1.99 -9.38
CA ARG A 182 5.93 -2.00 -7.96
C ARG A 182 4.84 -3.03 -7.64
N TYR A 183 4.02 -3.36 -8.63
CA TYR A 183 3.00 -4.40 -8.55
C TYR A 183 3.45 -5.73 -9.14
N HIS A 184 4.76 -5.93 -9.29
CA HIS A 184 5.37 -7.14 -9.79
C HIS A 184 4.91 -7.53 -11.21
N TYR A 185 4.65 -6.53 -12.07
CA TYR A 185 4.28 -6.77 -13.46
C TYR A 185 5.39 -7.55 -14.18
N GLN A 186 5.00 -8.60 -14.91
CA GLN A 186 5.91 -9.41 -15.72
C GLN A 186 6.18 -8.69 -17.05
N PHE A 187 7.39 -8.14 -17.20
CA PHE A 187 7.80 -7.55 -18.46
C PHE A 187 8.08 -8.63 -19.52
N GLN A 188 8.06 -8.19 -20.79
CA GLN A 188 8.35 -9.09 -21.91
C GLN A 188 9.77 -9.65 -21.80
N TYR A 189 9.88 -10.98 -21.87
CA TYR A 189 11.16 -11.69 -21.79
C TYR A 189 12.14 -11.22 -22.87
N GLY A 190 13.40 -10.94 -22.50
CA GLY A 190 14.43 -10.37 -23.35
C GLY A 190 14.20 -8.94 -23.79
N GLY A 191 13.20 -8.25 -23.17
CA GLY A 191 12.91 -6.86 -23.43
C GLY A 191 13.70 -5.92 -22.53
N GLU A 192 13.93 -4.69 -23.00
CA GLU A 192 14.69 -3.65 -22.30
C GLU A 192 14.21 -3.39 -20.86
N MET A 193 12.89 -3.42 -20.61
CA MET A 193 12.35 -3.19 -19.27
C MET A 193 12.55 -4.40 -18.36
N GLU A 194 12.49 -5.61 -18.86
CA GLU A 194 12.85 -6.79 -18.08
C GLU A 194 14.33 -6.69 -17.66
N GLU A 195 15.24 -6.47 -18.62
CA GLU A 195 16.68 -6.34 -18.34
C GLU A 195 16.97 -5.22 -17.31
N TYR A 196 16.25 -4.11 -17.38
CA TYR A 196 16.38 -3.01 -16.44
C TYR A 196 15.90 -3.38 -15.03
N PHE A 197 14.70 -3.99 -14.90
CA PHE A 197 14.11 -4.28 -13.60
C PHE A 197 14.69 -5.54 -12.94
N GLU A 198 15.16 -6.52 -13.70
CA GLU A 198 15.86 -7.69 -13.14
C GLU A 198 17.18 -7.32 -12.43
N GLN A 199 17.70 -6.11 -12.62
CA GLN A 199 18.83 -5.56 -11.87
C GLN A 199 18.41 -4.87 -10.56
N LYS A 200 17.11 -4.77 -10.27
CA LYS A 200 16.58 -4.10 -9.07
C LYS A 200 16.19 -5.13 -8.03
N GLU A 201 16.92 -5.15 -6.93
CA GLU A 201 16.67 -6.06 -5.81
C GLU A 201 15.21 -6.02 -5.34
N TRP A 202 14.60 -4.82 -5.24
CA TRP A 202 13.22 -4.66 -4.81
C TRP A 202 12.19 -5.28 -5.78
N TYR A 203 12.55 -5.46 -7.05
CA TYR A 203 11.72 -6.13 -8.03
C TYR A 203 11.95 -7.64 -8.01
N THR A 204 13.20 -8.08 -7.89
CA THR A 204 13.60 -9.50 -7.97
C THR A 204 13.30 -10.28 -6.68
N ASN A 205 13.26 -9.61 -5.52
CA ASN A 205 12.97 -10.24 -4.23
C ASN A 205 11.53 -10.78 -4.09
N SER A 206 10.61 -10.37 -4.97
CA SER A 206 9.28 -10.96 -5.02
C SER A 206 9.26 -12.17 -5.95
N ALA A 207 8.66 -13.26 -5.49
CA ALA A 207 8.40 -14.42 -6.32
C ALA A 207 7.18 -14.24 -7.24
N ALA A 208 6.26 -13.33 -6.87
CA ALA A 208 5.07 -13.05 -7.65
C ALA A 208 5.43 -12.32 -8.96
N ARG A 209 4.79 -12.72 -10.05
CA ARG A 209 4.83 -12.02 -11.35
C ARG A 209 3.43 -12.06 -11.93
N TYR A 210 2.91 -10.90 -12.29
CA TYR A 210 1.57 -10.75 -12.81
C TYR A 210 1.61 -10.33 -14.27
N SER A 211 0.82 -10.99 -15.11
CA SER A 211 0.66 -10.63 -16.52
C SER A 211 -0.18 -9.37 -16.74
N SER A 212 -0.95 -8.97 -15.74
CA SER A 212 -1.78 -7.76 -15.71
C SER A 212 -1.86 -7.23 -14.28
N VAL A 213 -1.68 -5.93 -14.11
CA VAL A 213 -1.72 -5.25 -12.80
C VAL A 213 -2.60 -4.00 -12.80
N GLU A 214 -3.27 -3.70 -13.91
CA GLU A 214 -4.09 -2.49 -14.08
C GLU A 214 -5.17 -2.35 -13.02
N HIS A 215 -5.75 -3.46 -12.57
CA HIS A 215 -6.77 -3.50 -11.52
C HIS A 215 -6.24 -3.17 -10.12
N MET A 216 -4.92 -3.23 -9.94
CA MET A 216 -4.24 -2.90 -8.69
C MET A 216 -3.89 -1.42 -8.61
N LEU A 217 -3.76 -0.72 -9.75
CA LEU A 217 -3.27 0.65 -9.81
C LEU A 217 -4.26 1.63 -9.16
N THR A 218 -3.71 2.62 -8.47
CA THR A 218 -4.49 3.75 -7.97
C THR A 218 -4.90 4.68 -9.11
N TRP A 219 -5.92 5.50 -8.91
CA TRP A 219 -6.32 6.48 -9.92
C TRP A 219 -5.23 7.54 -10.19
N ILE A 220 -4.38 7.87 -9.20
CA ILE A 220 -3.20 8.74 -9.38
C ILE A 220 -2.25 8.10 -10.38
N GLU A 221 -1.92 6.84 -10.20
CA GLU A 221 -1.02 6.10 -11.09
C GLU A 221 -1.58 5.97 -12.50
N LEU A 222 -2.86 5.63 -12.64
CA LEU A 222 -3.52 5.56 -13.95
C LEU A 222 -3.45 6.88 -14.69
N ARG A 223 -3.74 7.99 -14.00
CA ARG A 223 -3.64 9.35 -14.57
C ARG A 223 -2.21 9.69 -14.97
N ASN A 224 -1.24 9.41 -14.11
CA ASN A 224 0.16 9.69 -14.37
C ASN A 224 0.70 8.86 -15.54
N ILE A 225 0.33 7.59 -15.64
CA ILE A 225 0.68 6.72 -16.77
C ILE A 225 0.17 7.33 -18.09
N GLU A 226 -1.06 7.80 -18.15
CA GLU A 226 -1.62 8.41 -19.37
C GLU A 226 -0.92 9.73 -19.72
N LEU A 227 -0.61 10.58 -18.73
CA LEU A 227 0.17 11.79 -18.95
C LEU A 227 1.57 11.46 -19.48
N ILE A 228 2.29 10.55 -18.82
CA ILE A 228 3.65 10.14 -19.23
C ILE A 228 3.63 9.58 -20.65
N LYS A 229 2.71 8.67 -20.98
CA LYS A 229 2.54 8.12 -22.34
C LYS A 229 2.31 9.20 -23.38
N SER A 230 1.50 10.21 -23.06
CA SER A 230 1.19 11.29 -24.00
C SER A 230 2.43 12.11 -24.34
N ILE A 231 3.29 12.41 -23.34
CA ILE A 231 4.51 13.16 -23.53
C ILE A 231 5.63 12.32 -24.16
N GLU A 232 5.75 11.04 -23.76
CA GLU A 232 6.72 10.09 -24.33
C GLU A 232 6.54 9.93 -25.87
N ARG A 233 5.30 10.00 -26.38
CA ARG A 233 5.00 9.88 -27.81
C ARG A 233 5.47 11.05 -28.65
N ILE A 234 5.58 12.24 -28.07
CA ILE A 234 5.96 13.47 -28.81
C ILE A 234 7.44 13.80 -28.71
N LYS A 235 8.18 13.02 -27.92
CA LYS A 235 9.65 13.05 -27.82
C LYS A 235 10.30 11.94 -28.65
#